data_a25eae93c99a6bbb7a204567daad467e
#
_entry.id   a25eae93c99a6bbb7a204567daad467e
#
_cell.length_a   1.000
_cell.length_b   1.000
_cell.length_c   1.000
_cell.angle_alpha   90.00
_cell.angle_beta   90.00
_cell.angle_gamma   90.00
#
_symmetry.space_group_name_H-M   'P 1'
#
loop_
_entity.id
_entity.type
_entity.pdbx_description
1 polymer ?
#
loop_
_entity_poly.entity_id
_entity_poly.type
_entity_poly.pdbx_seq_one_letter_code
_entity_poly.pdbx_strand_id
1 'polypeptide(L)'
;MSNLNVPLLLSRPEVFNDRTAPEKTRRIYDLLAAVYPVSAFFFHSKAHKRALEMAGIRDGMRVLEVATGSGEMFRRLVRANASGATVGLDLSPRMASRTQRRARREFPGASAMCQAVDARWMPFRDGSFDAVVCCYLLELLSGDDIQVALGEFHRVLKVRGTFTLVTIGENAEMFNRAYRVCGRLAPAFWGRQVERRAPELIEAAGLRIAGDRKIRQGFYPSRILTAQK
;
A
#
# COMPACT_ATOMS: atom_id res chain seq x y z
N MET A 1 19.96 22.14 -5.22
CA MET A 1 18.90 21.60 -6.11
C MET A 1 19.34 20.21 -6.56
N SER A 2 19.09 19.20 -5.76
CA SER A 2 19.44 17.82 -6.11
C SER A 2 18.22 17.17 -6.77
N ASN A 3 18.21 17.13 -8.10
CA ASN A 3 17.32 16.24 -8.85
C ASN A 3 17.64 14.79 -8.43
N LEU A 4 16.89 14.27 -7.47
CA LEU A 4 16.90 12.85 -7.16
C LEU A 4 16.39 12.13 -8.41
N ASN A 5 17.32 11.54 -9.15
CA ASN A 5 17.08 10.89 -10.43
C ASN A 5 16.23 9.63 -10.20
N VAL A 6 14.91 9.76 -10.27
CA VAL A 6 13.95 8.65 -10.20
C VAL A 6 14.28 7.53 -11.22
N PRO A 7 14.81 7.81 -12.43
CA PRO A 7 15.27 6.79 -13.36
C PRO A 7 16.32 5.82 -12.80
N LEU A 8 17.13 6.23 -11.83
CA LEU A 8 18.13 5.35 -11.20
C LEU A 8 17.52 4.25 -10.29
N LEU A 9 16.23 4.34 -9.96
CA LEU A 9 15.52 3.32 -9.19
C LEU A 9 15.02 2.16 -10.08
N LEU A 10 14.88 2.39 -11.38
CA LEU A 10 14.36 1.41 -12.34
C LEU A 10 15.51 0.51 -12.85
N SER A 11 15.43 -0.80 -12.65
CA SER A 11 16.50 -1.71 -13.06
C SER A 11 16.08 -2.97 -13.81
N ARG A 12 14.83 -3.08 -14.25
CA ARG A 12 14.41 -4.21 -15.09
C ARG A 12 13.48 -3.78 -16.21
N PRO A 13 13.99 -3.46 -17.41
CA PRO A 13 13.15 -3.20 -18.58
C PRO A 13 12.38 -4.45 -19.09
N GLU A 14 12.79 -5.66 -18.70
CA GLU A 14 12.26 -6.91 -19.24
C GLU A 14 11.02 -7.47 -18.53
N VAL A 15 10.55 -6.85 -17.43
CA VAL A 15 9.44 -7.38 -16.63
C VAL A 15 8.07 -6.95 -17.15
N PHE A 16 7.99 -6.19 -18.22
CA PHE A 16 6.71 -5.72 -18.79
C PHE A 16 5.96 -6.78 -19.61
N ASN A 17 6.47 -8.02 -19.70
CA ASN A 17 5.84 -9.03 -20.54
C ASN A 17 5.22 -10.16 -19.70
N ASP A 18 3.90 -10.24 -19.74
CA ASP A 18 3.03 -11.42 -19.69
C ASP A 18 2.73 -12.15 -18.35
N ARG A 19 2.85 -11.48 -17.18
CA ARG A 19 2.22 -12.02 -15.95
C ARG A 19 1.27 -11.00 -15.33
N THR A 20 0.25 -10.61 -16.08
CA THR A 20 -0.79 -9.70 -15.62
C THR A 20 -1.64 -10.33 -14.53
N ALA A 21 -1.92 -9.56 -13.47
CA ALA A 21 -3.02 -9.86 -12.56
C ALA A 21 -4.28 -10.18 -13.38
N PRO A 22 -5.15 -11.08 -12.91
CA PRO A 22 -6.35 -11.44 -13.65
C PRO A 22 -7.05 -10.17 -14.13
N GLU A 23 -7.22 -10.04 -15.42
CA GLU A 23 -7.78 -8.86 -16.10
C GLU A 23 -9.12 -8.44 -15.47
N LYS A 24 -9.81 -9.40 -14.89
CA LYS A 24 -11.05 -9.25 -14.15
C LYS A 24 -10.87 -8.38 -12.88
N THR A 25 -9.81 -8.56 -12.13
CA THR A 25 -9.50 -7.77 -10.92
C THR A 25 -9.19 -6.33 -11.30
N ARG A 26 -8.38 -6.11 -12.33
CA ARG A 26 -8.05 -4.78 -12.84
C ARG A 26 -9.28 -4.02 -13.31
N ARG A 27 -10.19 -4.65 -14.09
CA ARG A 27 -11.43 -4.03 -14.59
C ARG A 27 -12.37 -3.64 -13.45
N ILE A 28 -12.48 -4.45 -12.39
CA ILE A 28 -13.32 -4.14 -11.22
C ILE A 28 -12.79 -2.88 -10.51
N TYR A 29 -11.47 -2.76 -10.32
CA TYR A 29 -10.88 -1.58 -9.69
C TYR A 29 -10.98 -0.33 -10.56
N ASP A 30 -10.87 -0.45 -11.88
CA ASP A 30 -11.11 0.64 -12.81
C ASP A 30 -12.57 1.16 -12.74
N LEU A 31 -13.53 0.26 -12.52
CA LEU A 31 -14.94 0.63 -12.35
C LEU A 31 -15.21 1.27 -10.98
N LEU A 32 -14.61 0.73 -9.92
CA LEU A 32 -14.73 1.23 -8.54
C LEU A 32 -14.02 2.56 -8.32
N ALA A 33 -13.08 2.95 -9.21
CA ALA A 33 -12.33 4.20 -9.10
C ALA A 33 -13.20 5.46 -8.98
N ALA A 34 -14.44 5.42 -9.44
CA ALA A 34 -15.39 6.54 -9.34
C ALA A 34 -16.06 6.67 -7.96
N VAL A 35 -16.31 5.54 -7.27
CA VAL A 35 -17.10 5.49 -6.02
C VAL A 35 -16.21 5.34 -4.77
N TYR A 36 -15.06 4.71 -4.91
CA TYR A 36 -14.15 4.37 -3.82
C TYR A 36 -13.61 5.56 -2.99
N PRO A 37 -13.43 6.79 -3.52
CA PRO A 37 -12.78 7.87 -2.76
C PRO A 37 -13.57 8.39 -1.57
N VAL A 38 -14.91 8.39 -1.67
CA VAL A 38 -15.78 8.94 -0.62
C VAL A 38 -15.85 7.99 0.58
N SER A 39 -16.03 6.70 0.32
CA SER A 39 -16.06 5.68 1.38
C SER A 39 -14.70 5.54 2.09
N ALA A 40 -13.61 5.54 1.34
CA ALA A 40 -12.26 5.45 1.89
C ALA A 40 -11.93 6.62 2.85
N PHE A 41 -12.34 7.84 2.54
CA PHE A 41 -12.10 8.99 3.40
C PHE A 41 -12.81 8.85 4.75
N PHE A 42 -14.08 8.46 4.74
CA PHE A 42 -14.88 8.34 5.96
C PHE A 42 -14.44 7.18 6.87
N PHE A 43 -13.93 6.10 6.30
CA PHE A 43 -13.64 4.87 7.07
C PHE A 43 -12.15 4.67 7.39
N HIS A 44 -11.23 5.32 6.68
CA HIS A 44 -9.79 5.02 6.80
C HIS A 44 -8.95 6.18 7.36
N SER A 45 -9.49 7.38 7.53
CA SER A 45 -8.68 8.57 7.82
C SER A 45 -7.93 8.51 9.15
N LYS A 46 -8.53 7.92 10.20
CA LYS A 46 -7.88 7.71 11.51
C LYS A 46 -6.77 6.67 11.41
N ALA A 47 -7.03 5.57 10.70
CA ALA A 47 -6.05 4.52 10.50
C ALA A 47 -4.84 5.04 9.69
N HIS A 48 -5.07 5.80 8.62
CA HIS A 48 -4.00 6.43 7.84
C HIS A 48 -3.17 7.42 8.67
N LYS A 49 -3.83 8.26 9.50
CA LYS A 49 -3.10 9.17 10.40
C LYS A 49 -2.19 8.38 11.34
N ARG A 50 -2.73 7.36 11.99
CA ARG A 50 -1.98 6.55 12.93
C ARG A 50 -0.87 5.74 12.24
N ALA A 51 -1.13 5.22 11.04
CA ALA A 51 -0.14 4.51 10.25
C ALA A 51 1.04 5.43 9.89
N LEU A 52 0.78 6.67 9.49
CA LEU A 52 1.82 7.66 9.23
C LEU A 52 2.69 7.93 10.48
N GLU A 53 2.05 8.10 11.64
CA GLU A 53 2.76 8.31 12.92
C GLU A 53 3.66 7.11 13.26
N MET A 54 3.17 5.87 13.03
CA MET A 54 3.91 4.65 13.33
C MET A 54 4.97 4.31 12.27
N ALA A 55 4.80 4.77 11.03
CA ALA A 55 5.73 4.49 9.93
C ALA A 55 7.12 5.12 10.13
N GLY A 56 7.24 6.11 11.02
CA GLY A 56 8.51 6.77 11.30
C GLY A 56 9.06 7.54 10.11
N ILE A 57 8.19 8.03 9.23
CA ILE A 57 8.60 8.82 8.05
C ILE A 57 9.24 10.12 8.52
N ARG A 58 10.44 10.36 8.02
CA ARG A 58 11.19 11.62 8.20
C ARG A 58 11.41 12.26 6.85
N ASP A 59 11.50 13.58 6.85
CA ASP A 59 11.78 14.33 5.64
C ASP A 59 13.15 13.94 5.02
N GLY A 60 13.23 13.91 3.71
CA GLY A 60 14.42 13.48 2.97
C GLY A 60 14.50 11.97 2.66
N MET A 61 13.56 11.16 3.11
CA MET A 61 13.51 9.71 2.85
C MET A 61 13.10 9.38 1.41
N ARG A 62 13.41 8.16 0.98
CA ARG A 62 12.78 7.50 -0.17
C ARG A 62 11.66 6.62 0.34
N VAL A 63 10.42 6.99 0.06
CA VAL A 63 9.20 6.31 0.56
C VAL A 63 8.45 5.69 -0.59
N LEU A 64 8.03 4.45 -0.42
CA LEU A 64 7.16 3.73 -1.35
C LEU A 64 5.78 3.51 -0.72
N GLU A 65 4.72 3.91 -1.40
CA GLU A 65 3.36 3.45 -1.10
C GLU A 65 2.91 2.42 -2.13
N VAL A 66 2.43 1.29 -1.67
CA VAL A 66 1.90 0.22 -2.53
C VAL A 66 0.38 0.17 -2.38
N ALA A 67 -0.32 0.12 -3.52
CA ALA A 67 -1.77 0.23 -3.65
C ALA A 67 -2.31 1.59 -3.18
N THR A 68 -1.94 2.64 -3.91
CA THR A 68 -2.29 4.03 -3.56
C THR A 68 -3.79 4.32 -3.57
N GLY A 69 -4.58 3.58 -4.33
CA GLY A 69 -6.03 3.70 -4.41
C GLY A 69 -6.50 5.14 -4.60
N SER A 70 -7.19 5.69 -3.59
CA SER A 70 -7.69 7.08 -3.62
C SER A 70 -6.60 8.16 -3.55
N GLY A 71 -5.35 7.77 -3.21
CA GLY A 71 -4.22 8.67 -3.01
C GLY A 71 -4.23 9.42 -1.67
N GLU A 72 -5.07 9.04 -0.72
CA GLU A 72 -5.17 9.76 0.55
C GLU A 72 -3.92 9.55 1.42
N MET A 73 -3.42 8.32 1.52
CA MET A 73 -2.18 8.04 2.23
C MET A 73 -0.98 8.62 1.47
N PHE A 74 -0.96 8.51 0.14
CA PHE A 74 0.08 9.10 -0.71
C PHE A 74 0.30 10.59 -0.43
N ARG A 75 -0.79 11.36 -0.37
CA ARG A 75 -0.73 12.79 -0.05
C ARG A 75 -0.16 13.07 1.32
N ARG A 76 -0.49 12.25 2.32
CA ARG A 76 0.05 12.36 3.68
C ARG A 76 1.55 12.08 3.70
N LEU A 77 2.00 11.08 2.96
CA LEU A 77 3.42 10.72 2.81
C LEU A 77 4.19 11.84 2.11
N VAL A 78 3.68 12.37 0.99
CA VAL A 78 4.31 13.49 0.27
C VAL A 78 4.44 14.72 1.17
N ARG A 79 3.39 15.05 1.94
CA ARG A 79 3.43 16.19 2.89
C ARG A 79 4.45 15.98 4.00
N ALA A 80 4.58 14.76 4.52
CA ALA A 80 5.52 14.44 5.60
C ALA A 80 6.98 14.31 5.11
N ASN A 81 7.18 14.20 3.79
CA ASN A 81 8.47 13.93 3.15
C ASN A 81 8.73 14.94 2.01
N ALA A 82 8.62 16.22 2.31
CA ALA A 82 8.61 17.28 1.31
C ALA A 82 9.93 17.40 0.53
N SER A 83 11.07 17.14 1.17
CA SER A 83 12.42 17.21 0.58
C SER A 83 12.90 15.85 0.05
N GLY A 84 12.19 14.77 0.35
CA GLY A 84 12.51 13.41 -0.08
C GLY A 84 11.80 13.01 -1.37
N ALA A 85 11.86 11.73 -1.69
CA ALA A 85 11.16 11.15 -2.83
C ALA A 85 10.05 10.20 -2.37
N THR A 86 8.83 10.42 -2.86
CA THR A 86 7.69 9.54 -2.59
C THR A 86 7.20 8.91 -3.89
N VAL A 87 7.24 7.59 -3.93
CA VAL A 87 6.77 6.79 -5.08
C VAL A 87 5.50 6.06 -4.67
N GLY A 88 4.50 6.09 -5.53
CA GLY A 88 3.26 5.34 -5.38
C GLY A 88 3.10 4.30 -6.47
N LEU A 89 2.57 3.14 -6.12
CA LEU A 89 2.18 2.10 -7.07
C LEU A 89 0.70 1.76 -6.91
N ASP A 90 0.05 1.50 -8.02
CA ASP A 90 -1.30 0.93 -8.04
C ASP A 90 -1.44 0.01 -9.24
N LEU A 91 -2.21 -1.08 -9.09
CA LEU A 91 -2.47 -1.99 -10.21
C LEU A 91 -3.32 -1.33 -11.30
N SER A 92 -4.24 -0.42 -10.89
CA SER A 92 -5.12 0.32 -11.78
C SER A 92 -4.42 1.56 -12.36
N PRO A 93 -4.26 1.65 -13.70
CA PRO A 93 -3.74 2.85 -14.34
C PRO A 93 -4.58 4.11 -14.06
N ARG A 94 -5.90 3.94 -13.86
CA ARG A 94 -6.81 5.05 -13.53
C ARG A 94 -6.53 5.60 -12.13
N MET A 95 -6.33 4.71 -11.13
CA MET A 95 -5.98 5.09 -9.76
C MET A 95 -4.60 5.75 -9.72
N ALA A 96 -3.60 5.14 -10.33
CA ALA A 96 -2.24 5.69 -10.41
C ALA A 96 -2.23 7.09 -11.05
N SER A 97 -2.89 7.27 -12.21
CA SER A 97 -3.00 8.55 -12.89
C SER A 97 -3.75 9.60 -12.07
N ARG A 98 -4.81 9.20 -11.37
CA ARG A 98 -5.57 10.10 -10.48
C ARG A 98 -4.71 10.59 -9.32
N THR A 99 -4.02 9.67 -8.64
CA THR A 99 -3.12 9.98 -7.54
C THR A 99 -1.98 10.88 -8.01
N GLN A 100 -1.39 10.61 -9.17
CA GLN A 100 -0.35 11.44 -9.77
C GLN A 100 -0.83 12.86 -10.06
N ARG A 101 -2.00 13.03 -10.70
CA ARG A 101 -2.56 14.36 -11.00
C ARG A 101 -2.85 15.14 -9.72
N ARG A 102 -3.38 14.47 -8.69
CA ARG A 102 -3.68 15.10 -7.41
C ARG A 102 -2.41 15.55 -6.70
N ALA A 103 -1.38 14.71 -6.66
CA ALA A 103 -0.09 15.05 -6.06
C ALA A 103 0.57 16.23 -6.76
N ARG A 104 0.62 16.24 -8.09
CA ARG A 104 1.18 17.36 -8.86
C ARG A 104 0.46 18.69 -8.59
N ARG A 105 -0.87 18.65 -8.43
CA ARG A 105 -1.66 19.85 -8.15
C ARG A 105 -1.43 20.38 -6.74
N GLU A 106 -1.35 19.49 -5.74
CA GLU A 106 -1.23 19.88 -4.33
C GLU A 106 0.21 20.14 -3.90
N PHE A 107 1.16 19.49 -4.54
CA PHE A 107 2.59 19.53 -4.19
C PHE A 107 3.45 19.69 -5.45
N PRO A 108 3.34 20.82 -6.18
CA PRO A 108 3.99 20.98 -7.49
C PRO A 108 5.52 20.91 -7.44
N GLY A 109 6.13 21.20 -6.28
CA GLY A 109 7.58 21.13 -6.08
C GLY A 109 8.10 19.83 -5.48
N ALA A 110 7.21 18.90 -5.11
CA ALA A 110 7.63 17.65 -4.48
C ALA A 110 8.11 16.60 -5.49
N SER A 111 9.13 15.84 -5.11
CA SER A 111 9.55 14.63 -5.86
C SER A 111 8.56 13.50 -5.58
N ALA A 112 7.40 13.55 -6.24
CA ALA A 112 6.30 12.61 -6.05
C ALA A 112 5.85 12.01 -7.37
N MET A 113 5.87 10.67 -7.47
CA MET A 113 5.50 9.94 -8.67
C MET A 113 4.59 8.75 -8.32
N CYS A 114 3.53 8.55 -9.11
CA CYS A 114 2.68 7.38 -8.99
C CYS A 114 2.55 6.68 -10.35
N GLN A 115 2.72 5.36 -10.37
CA GLN A 115 2.74 4.55 -11.58
C GLN A 115 1.82 3.32 -11.45
N ALA A 116 1.37 2.82 -12.61
CA ALA A 116 0.62 1.58 -12.70
C ALA A 116 1.60 0.39 -12.70
N VAL A 117 1.68 -0.30 -11.57
CA VAL A 117 2.59 -1.43 -11.36
C VAL A 117 1.92 -2.48 -10.48
N ASP A 118 2.17 -3.75 -10.78
CA ASP A 118 1.79 -4.86 -9.92
C ASP A 118 2.76 -4.97 -8.73
N ALA A 119 2.20 -5.00 -7.52
CA ALA A 119 2.98 -5.10 -6.27
C ALA A 119 3.83 -6.37 -6.17
N ARG A 120 3.51 -7.40 -6.95
CA ARG A 120 4.24 -8.68 -7.00
C ARG A 120 5.50 -8.62 -7.87
N TRP A 121 5.66 -7.57 -8.67
CA TRP A 121 6.74 -7.42 -9.65
C TRP A 121 7.17 -5.96 -9.75
N MET A 122 7.84 -5.46 -8.72
CA MET A 122 8.21 -4.05 -8.66
C MET A 122 9.51 -3.78 -9.44
N PRO A 123 9.54 -2.79 -10.36
CA PRO A 123 10.69 -2.49 -11.22
C PRO A 123 11.78 -1.68 -10.48
N PHE A 124 12.01 -1.96 -9.20
CA PHE A 124 13.01 -1.28 -8.39
C PHE A 124 14.15 -2.20 -8.03
N ARG A 125 15.33 -1.60 -7.81
CA ARG A 125 16.49 -2.32 -7.27
C ARG A 125 16.27 -2.69 -5.82
N ASP A 126 17.00 -3.70 -5.36
CA ASP A 126 17.06 -4.08 -3.97
C ASP A 126 17.53 -2.89 -3.11
N GLY A 127 16.98 -2.74 -1.92
CA GLY A 127 17.37 -1.68 -1.00
C GLY A 127 17.16 -0.25 -1.51
N SER A 128 16.12 -0.01 -2.31
CA SER A 128 15.83 1.30 -2.89
C SER A 128 15.13 2.27 -1.95
N PHE A 129 14.38 1.78 -0.96
CA PHE A 129 13.49 2.59 -0.14
C PHE A 129 13.83 2.51 1.35
N ASP A 130 13.72 3.65 2.03
CA ASP A 130 13.86 3.77 3.48
C ASP A 130 12.61 3.28 4.19
N ALA A 131 11.43 3.46 3.56
CA ALA A 131 10.15 3.02 4.08
C ALA A 131 9.23 2.51 2.96
N VAL A 132 8.47 1.45 3.26
CA VAL A 132 7.36 0.94 2.45
C VAL A 132 6.08 0.99 3.25
N VAL A 133 5.02 1.57 2.69
CA VAL A 133 3.69 1.66 3.29
C VAL A 133 2.69 0.97 2.39
N CYS A 134 1.86 0.10 2.95
CA CYS A 134 0.84 -0.64 2.23
C CYS A 134 -0.47 -0.61 3.02
N CYS A 135 -1.54 -0.10 2.39
CA CYS A 135 -2.84 0.01 3.04
C CYS A 135 -3.89 -0.80 2.30
N TYR A 136 -4.49 -1.79 3.00
CA TYR A 136 -5.65 -2.57 2.52
C TYR A 136 -5.45 -3.29 1.18
N LEU A 137 -4.24 -3.78 0.92
CA LEU A 137 -3.91 -4.57 -0.27
C LEU A 137 -4.00 -6.07 -0.03
N LEU A 138 -3.48 -6.55 1.11
CA LEU A 138 -3.29 -7.99 1.31
C LEU A 138 -4.61 -8.76 1.31
N GLU A 139 -5.70 -8.11 1.69
CA GLU A 139 -7.05 -8.66 1.65
C GLU A 139 -7.53 -9.03 0.23
N LEU A 140 -6.92 -8.43 -0.77
CA LEU A 140 -7.29 -8.55 -2.19
C LEU A 140 -6.46 -9.60 -2.92
N LEU A 141 -5.37 -10.03 -2.31
CA LEU A 141 -4.42 -10.99 -2.88
C LEU A 141 -4.76 -12.44 -2.49
N SER A 142 -4.36 -13.39 -3.33
CA SER A 142 -4.34 -14.81 -2.94
C SER A 142 -3.27 -15.07 -1.88
N GLY A 143 -3.29 -16.23 -1.22
CA GLY A 143 -2.27 -16.57 -0.23
C GLY A 143 -0.86 -16.55 -0.81
N ASP A 144 -0.68 -17.11 -2.00
CA ASP A 144 0.61 -17.16 -2.69
C ASP A 144 1.05 -15.78 -3.16
N ASP A 145 0.11 -14.97 -3.69
CA ASP A 145 0.38 -13.60 -4.10
C ASP A 145 0.81 -12.70 -2.93
N ILE A 146 0.27 -12.93 -1.72
CA ILE A 146 0.69 -12.22 -0.50
C ILE A 146 2.16 -12.48 -0.22
N GLN A 147 2.61 -13.74 -0.30
CA GLN A 147 4.00 -14.10 -0.06
C GLN A 147 4.93 -13.42 -1.09
N VAL A 148 4.56 -13.45 -2.37
CA VAL A 148 5.32 -12.79 -3.44
C VAL A 148 5.40 -11.28 -3.20
N ALA A 149 4.28 -10.62 -2.88
CA ALA A 149 4.25 -9.19 -2.62
C ALA A 149 5.08 -8.80 -1.39
N LEU A 150 4.98 -9.55 -0.29
CA LEU A 150 5.77 -9.30 0.92
C LEU A 150 7.28 -9.53 0.67
N GLY A 151 7.63 -10.52 -0.13
CA GLY A 151 9.01 -10.74 -0.60
C GLY A 151 9.54 -9.53 -1.39
N GLU A 152 8.74 -8.94 -2.28
CA GLU A 152 9.09 -7.73 -3.01
C GLU A 152 9.22 -6.51 -2.06
N PHE A 153 8.33 -6.37 -1.05
CA PHE A 153 8.45 -5.30 -0.05
C PHE A 153 9.76 -5.42 0.73
N HIS A 154 10.08 -6.64 1.18
CA HIS A 154 11.36 -6.90 1.83
C HIS A 154 12.55 -6.61 0.89
N ARG A 155 12.50 -7.05 -0.37
CA ARG A 155 13.58 -6.86 -1.34
C ARG A 155 13.90 -5.38 -1.56
N VAL A 156 12.88 -4.56 -1.80
CA VAL A 156 13.07 -3.14 -2.11
C VAL A 156 13.40 -2.28 -0.91
N LEU A 157 13.15 -2.76 0.31
CA LEU A 157 13.55 -2.08 1.54
C LEU A 157 15.06 -2.13 1.74
N LYS A 158 15.63 -1.01 2.15
CA LYS A 158 17.01 -0.93 2.67
C LYS A 158 17.15 -1.75 3.96
N VAL A 159 18.36 -2.12 4.29
CA VAL A 159 18.69 -2.62 5.63
C VAL A 159 18.27 -1.58 6.67
N ARG A 160 17.59 -2.00 7.72
CA ARG A 160 16.92 -1.14 8.73
C ARG A 160 15.78 -0.27 8.18
N GLY A 161 15.34 -0.50 6.93
CA GLY A 161 14.15 0.12 6.38
C GLY A 161 12.88 -0.34 7.08
N THR A 162 11.85 0.49 7.08
CA THR A 162 10.60 0.23 7.79
C THR A 162 9.48 -0.18 6.83
N PHE A 163 8.70 -1.17 7.23
CA PHE A 163 7.46 -1.57 6.57
C PHE A 163 6.26 -1.22 7.44
N THR A 164 5.24 -0.60 6.87
CA THR A 164 3.98 -0.32 7.57
C THR A 164 2.83 -0.91 6.78
N LEU A 165 2.09 -1.79 7.42
CA LEU A 165 0.90 -2.43 6.87
C LEU A 165 -0.34 -1.95 7.62
N VAL A 166 -1.38 -1.57 6.86
CA VAL A 166 -2.73 -1.37 7.38
C VAL A 166 -3.63 -2.44 6.79
N THR A 167 -4.30 -3.20 7.64
CA THR A 167 -5.27 -4.24 7.25
C THR A 167 -6.65 -3.93 7.83
N ILE A 168 -7.66 -4.53 7.25
CA ILE A 168 -9.00 -4.55 7.84
C ILE A 168 -8.95 -5.40 9.10
N GLY A 169 -9.29 -4.79 10.23
CA GLY A 169 -9.32 -5.45 11.53
C GLY A 169 -10.54 -6.33 11.71
N GLU A 170 -10.48 -7.24 12.67
CA GLU A 170 -11.65 -7.99 13.11
C GLU A 170 -12.50 -7.16 14.10
N ASN A 171 -13.81 -7.27 13.95
CA ASN A 171 -14.81 -6.64 14.81
C ASN A 171 -15.57 -7.71 15.61
N ALA A 172 -16.74 -7.33 16.14
CA ALA A 172 -17.65 -8.29 16.78
C ALA A 172 -17.95 -9.48 15.84
N GLU A 173 -18.16 -10.64 16.44
CA GLU A 173 -18.24 -11.93 15.71
C GLU A 173 -19.33 -11.93 14.61
N MET A 174 -20.43 -11.23 14.85
CA MET A 174 -21.51 -11.07 13.88
C MET A 174 -21.08 -10.27 12.65
N PHE A 175 -20.29 -9.21 12.81
CA PHE A 175 -19.73 -8.41 11.70
C PHE A 175 -18.74 -9.25 10.91
N ASN A 176 -17.86 -9.98 11.58
CA ASN A 176 -16.88 -10.85 10.94
C ASN A 176 -17.56 -11.98 10.15
N ARG A 177 -18.68 -12.49 10.63
CA ARG A 177 -19.48 -13.51 9.93
C ARG A 177 -20.10 -12.94 8.65
N ALA A 178 -20.75 -11.77 8.74
CA ALA A 178 -21.30 -11.07 7.59
C ALA A 178 -20.20 -10.72 6.58
N TYR A 179 -19.06 -10.21 7.04
CA TYR A 179 -17.91 -9.86 6.21
C TYR A 179 -17.36 -11.09 5.46
N ARG A 180 -17.23 -12.24 6.12
CA ARG A 180 -16.77 -13.49 5.49
C ARG A 180 -17.74 -13.99 4.40
N VAL A 181 -19.04 -13.87 4.63
CA VAL A 181 -20.05 -14.24 3.63
C VAL A 181 -19.97 -13.32 2.42
N CYS A 182 -19.94 -12.02 2.63
CA CYS A 182 -19.79 -11.04 1.56
C CYS A 182 -18.47 -11.20 0.81
N GLY A 183 -17.36 -11.49 1.51
CA GLY A 183 -16.05 -11.76 0.91
C GLY A 183 -16.01 -13.02 0.05
N ARG A 184 -16.83 -14.04 0.36
CA ARG A 184 -16.99 -15.22 -0.50
C ARG A 184 -17.82 -14.94 -1.77
N LEU A 185 -18.84 -14.09 -1.66
CA LEU A 185 -19.73 -13.73 -2.77
C LEU A 185 -19.10 -12.69 -3.71
N ALA A 186 -18.35 -11.74 -3.17
CA ALA A 186 -17.71 -10.66 -3.92
C ALA A 186 -16.28 -10.37 -3.39
N PRO A 187 -15.32 -11.29 -3.58
CA PRO A 187 -13.99 -11.19 -3.00
C PRO A 187 -13.20 -9.97 -3.48
N ALA A 188 -13.47 -9.51 -4.69
CA ALA A 188 -12.83 -8.30 -5.23
C ALA A 188 -13.30 -7.00 -4.56
N PHE A 189 -14.44 -7.02 -3.87
CA PHE A 189 -14.99 -5.84 -3.20
C PHE A 189 -14.78 -5.87 -1.68
N TRP A 190 -14.98 -7.02 -1.05
CA TRP A 190 -14.90 -7.16 0.40
C TRP A 190 -13.53 -7.62 0.89
N GLY A 191 -12.74 -8.28 0.03
CA GLY A 191 -11.44 -8.84 0.40
C GLY A 191 -11.53 -10.05 1.34
N ARG A 192 -10.38 -10.52 1.77
CA ARG A 192 -10.22 -11.64 2.73
C ARG A 192 -9.83 -11.10 4.10
N GLN A 193 -10.18 -11.80 5.17
CA GLN A 193 -9.66 -11.47 6.49
C GLN A 193 -8.23 -11.99 6.64
N VAL A 194 -7.26 -11.10 6.62
CA VAL A 194 -5.83 -11.40 6.71
C VAL A 194 -5.26 -11.02 8.09
N GLU A 195 -5.99 -10.23 8.88
CA GLU A 195 -5.52 -9.60 10.12
C GLU A 195 -4.78 -10.56 11.05
N ARG A 196 -5.36 -11.75 11.31
CA ARG A 196 -4.77 -12.71 12.27
C ARG A 196 -3.45 -13.28 11.79
N ARG A 197 -3.34 -13.53 10.48
CA ARG A 197 -2.15 -14.13 9.87
C ARG A 197 -1.10 -13.09 9.46
N ALA A 198 -1.45 -11.80 9.47
CA ALA A 198 -0.55 -10.76 8.99
C ALA A 198 0.81 -10.72 9.71
N PRO A 199 0.91 -10.87 11.06
CA PRO A 199 2.21 -10.93 11.72
C PRO A 199 3.08 -12.09 11.23
N GLU A 200 2.54 -13.30 11.18
CA GLU A 200 3.24 -14.51 10.73
C GLU A 200 3.70 -14.38 9.27
N LEU A 201 2.86 -13.79 8.40
CA LEU A 201 3.20 -13.57 6.99
C LEU A 201 4.34 -12.56 6.83
N ILE A 202 4.34 -11.49 7.64
CA ILE A 202 5.39 -10.46 7.65
C ILE A 202 6.72 -11.08 8.12
N GLU A 203 6.69 -11.86 9.20
CA GLU A 203 7.88 -12.51 9.75
C GLU A 203 8.44 -13.59 8.80
N ALA A 204 7.56 -14.36 8.16
CA ALA A 204 7.95 -15.32 7.13
C ALA A 204 8.63 -14.67 5.91
N ALA A 205 8.32 -13.39 5.63
CA ALA A 205 9.00 -12.61 4.59
C ALA A 205 10.34 -12.00 5.04
N GLY A 206 10.81 -12.30 6.25
CA GLY A 206 12.09 -11.82 6.80
C GLY A 206 12.03 -10.43 7.44
N LEU A 207 10.83 -9.94 7.77
CA LEU A 207 10.61 -8.65 8.42
C LEU A 207 10.25 -8.86 9.89
N ARG A 208 10.93 -8.15 10.80
CA ARG A 208 10.70 -8.26 12.24
C ARG A 208 9.63 -7.25 12.69
N ILE A 209 8.56 -7.71 13.32
CA ILE A 209 7.52 -6.85 13.87
C ILE A 209 8.10 -5.90 14.94
N ALA A 210 7.82 -4.61 14.77
CA ALA A 210 8.25 -3.54 15.66
C ALA A 210 7.08 -2.83 16.36
N GLY A 211 5.87 -2.93 15.83
CA GLY A 211 4.68 -2.31 16.43
C GLY A 211 3.40 -2.93 15.91
N ASP A 212 2.38 -2.92 16.77
CA ASP A 212 1.05 -3.46 16.47
C ASP A 212 -0.01 -2.59 17.17
N ARG A 213 -0.97 -2.08 16.41
CA ARG A 213 -2.05 -1.23 16.92
C ARG A 213 -3.37 -1.52 16.21
N LYS A 214 -4.42 -1.65 17.01
CA LYS A 214 -5.80 -1.73 16.52
C LYS A 214 -6.47 -0.35 16.62
N ILE A 215 -7.13 0.07 15.55
CA ILE A 215 -7.82 1.34 15.46
C ILE A 215 -9.26 1.06 15.04
N ARG A 216 -10.19 1.76 15.67
CA ARG A 216 -11.60 1.72 15.26
C ARG A 216 -12.04 3.11 14.80
N GLN A 217 -12.64 3.16 13.63
CA GLN A 217 -13.29 4.35 13.10
C GLN A 217 -14.73 4.01 12.69
N GLY A 218 -15.67 4.40 13.51
CA GLY A 218 -17.06 3.97 13.35
C GLY A 218 -17.19 2.45 13.43
N PHE A 219 -17.75 1.85 12.38
CA PHE A 219 -17.91 0.40 12.26
C PHE A 219 -16.70 -0.30 11.63
N TYR A 220 -15.71 0.45 11.17
CA TYR A 220 -14.58 -0.08 10.42
C TYR A 220 -13.33 -0.22 11.29
N PRO A 221 -13.00 -1.44 11.72
CA PRO A 221 -11.77 -1.70 12.45
C PRO A 221 -10.60 -1.80 11.49
N SER A 222 -9.44 -1.33 11.92
CA SER A 222 -8.18 -1.49 11.21
C SER A 222 -7.10 -1.94 12.17
N ARG A 223 -6.15 -2.76 11.70
CA ARG A 223 -4.93 -3.11 12.41
C ARG A 223 -3.75 -2.54 11.66
N ILE A 224 -2.85 -1.92 12.39
CA ILE A 224 -1.63 -1.33 11.86
C ILE A 224 -0.46 -2.11 12.43
N LEU A 225 0.34 -2.67 11.55
CA LEU A 225 1.57 -3.37 11.88
C LEU A 225 2.74 -2.58 11.32
N THR A 226 3.78 -2.39 12.12
CA THR A 226 5.07 -1.91 11.62
C THR A 226 6.11 -2.99 11.80
N ALA A 227 7.01 -3.10 10.83
CA ALA A 227 8.10 -4.07 10.87
C ALA A 227 9.38 -3.44 10.33
N GLN A 228 10.51 -4.08 10.58
CA GLN A 228 11.83 -3.63 10.16
C GLN A 228 12.57 -4.77 9.46
N LYS A 229 13.29 -4.41 8.39
CA LYS A 229 14.23 -5.32 7.69
C LYS A 229 15.53 -5.43 8.42
#